data_0405a815feab7062d1d8cc939714ee69
#
_entry.id   0405a815feab7062d1d8cc939714ee69
#
_cell.length_a   1.000
_cell.length_b   1.000
_cell.length_c   1.000
_cell.angle_alpha   90.00
_cell.angle_beta   90.00
_cell.angle_gamma   90.00
#
_symmetry.space_group_name_H-M   'P 1'
#
loop_
_entity.id
_entity.type
_entity.pdbx_description
1 polymer ?
#
loop_
_entity_poly.entity_id
_entity_poly.type
_entity_poly.pdbx_seq_one_letter_code
_entity_poly.pdbx_strand_id
1 'polypeptide(L)'
;MRACHFLVTVTMAWSCGFYSIGLGQEGALPVATDLHAHGLNQQQLDSLADIMQQSVDQQAIAGCSFLIAHQGEVVFREAFGFADIESERAFTTNELVPIASVSKPFLASVVMALVDQGNLTLDDPVEKYLPEFKDMKVKGGKSPIHRMTIRHLLSHTAGFWG
;
A
#
# COMPACT_ATOMS: atom_id res chain seq x y z
N MET A 1 -15.68 39.32 25.53
CA MET A 1 -16.25 37.96 25.35
C MET A 1 -15.15 37.07 24.81
N ARG A 2 -14.58 36.21 25.66
CA ARG A 2 -13.47 35.29 25.31
C ARG A 2 -14.09 33.95 24.95
N ALA A 3 -13.90 33.48 23.73
CA ALA A 3 -14.31 32.16 23.28
C ALA A 3 -13.32 31.10 23.84
N CYS A 4 -13.82 30.22 24.70
CA CYS A 4 -13.09 29.03 25.16
C CYS A 4 -13.08 27.98 24.03
N HIS A 5 -11.90 27.62 23.56
CA HIS A 5 -11.71 26.44 22.74
C HIS A 5 -11.53 25.23 23.66
N PHE A 6 -12.51 24.33 23.64
CA PHE A 6 -12.43 23.04 24.31
C PHE A 6 -11.67 22.06 23.41
N LEU A 7 -10.45 21.72 23.81
CA LEU A 7 -9.67 20.66 23.20
C LEU A 7 -10.05 19.34 23.87
N VAL A 8 -10.80 18.49 23.20
CA VAL A 8 -11.09 17.12 23.68
C VAL A 8 -9.95 16.22 23.24
N THR A 9 -9.06 15.92 24.18
CA THR A 9 -8.06 14.84 24.04
C THR A 9 -8.69 13.53 24.49
N VAL A 10 -8.99 12.64 23.54
CA VAL A 10 -9.38 11.27 23.85
C VAL A 10 -8.13 10.42 23.99
N THR A 11 -7.73 10.15 25.24
CA THR A 11 -6.69 9.17 25.54
C THR A 11 -7.33 7.80 25.72
N MET A 12 -7.27 6.94 24.71
CA MET A 12 -7.51 5.51 24.87
C MET A 12 -6.18 4.81 25.13
N ALA A 13 -5.96 4.41 26.38
CA ALA A 13 -4.86 3.55 26.78
C ALA A 13 -5.24 2.09 26.47
N TRP A 14 -4.73 1.55 25.38
CA TRP A 14 -4.63 0.10 25.19
C TRP A 14 -3.16 -0.27 25.26
N SER A 15 -2.84 -1.18 26.18
CA SER A 15 -1.51 -1.74 26.41
C SER A 15 -1.14 -2.81 25.35
N CYS A 16 -1.07 -2.40 24.11
CA CYS A 16 -0.27 -3.00 23.05
C CYS A 16 0.49 -1.83 22.47
N GLY A 17 1.83 -1.92 22.44
CA GLY A 17 2.70 -0.81 22.05
C GLY A 17 2.43 -0.31 20.63
N PHE A 18 1.40 0.51 20.50
CA PHE A 18 1.21 1.34 19.32
C PHE A 18 2.06 2.59 19.50
N TYR A 19 3.14 2.65 18.76
CA TYR A 19 3.78 3.93 18.49
C TYR A 19 2.71 4.86 17.90
N SER A 20 2.36 5.92 18.58
CA SER A 20 1.58 7.01 18.02
C SER A 20 2.38 7.62 16.88
N ILE A 21 2.03 7.26 15.65
CA ILE A 21 2.50 8.02 14.47
C ILE A 21 1.84 9.39 14.59
N GLY A 22 2.61 10.37 15.00
CA GLY A 22 2.18 11.76 15.01
C GLY A 22 1.79 12.16 13.60
N LEU A 23 0.50 12.35 13.36
CA LEU A 23 -0.02 12.99 12.15
C LEU A 23 0.42 14.46 12.18
N GLY A 24 1.58 14.77 11.65
CA GLY A 24 2.07 16.16 11.71
C GLY A 24 3.46 16.42 11.15
N GLN A 25 4.04 15.53 10.35
CA GLN A 25 5.20 15.90 9.54
C GLN A 25 5.09 15.27 8.16
N GLU A 26 5.12 16.08 7.12
CA GLU A 26 5.54 15.69 5.78
C GLU A 26 6.86 14.93 5.93
N GLY A 27 6.81 13.60 6.03
CA GLY A 27 8.00 12.91 6.45
C GLY A 27 8.21 11.64 5.67
N ALA A 28 9.15 11.69 4.75
CA ALA A 28 9.90 10.49 4.43
C ALA A 28 10.38 9.87 5.75
N LEU A 29 10.32 8.53 5.88
CA LEU A 29 10.88 7.84 7.04
C LEU A 29 12.35 8.28 7.22
N PRO A 30 12.83 8.47 8.46
CA PRO A 30 14.22 8.76 8.70
C PRO A 30 15.11 7.62 8.17
N VAL A 31 16.33 7.95 7.78
CA VAL A 31 17.30 6.94 7.33
C VAL A 31 18.06 6.44 8.55
N ALA A 32 18.16 5.11 8.68
CA ALA A 32 18.90 4.47 9.75
C ALA A 32 20.39 4.88 9.70
N THR A 33 20.95 5.26 10.84
CA THR A 33 22.37 5.60 10.99
C THR A 33 23.20 4.45 11.56
N ASP A 34 22.54 3.44 12.15
CA ASP A 34 23.17 2.24 12.69
C ASP A 34 22.38 0.97 12.27
N LEU A 35 22.91 0.27 11.29
CA LEU A 35 22.31 -0.97 10.78
C LEU A 35 22.32 -2.11 11.81
N HIS A 36 23.30 -2.12 12.73
CA HIS A 36 23.39 -3.16 13.76
C HIS A 36 22.24 -3.07 14.75
N ALA A 37 21.75 -1.85 15.04
CA ALA A 37 20.56 -1.68 15.87
C ALA A 37 19.30 -2.32 15.27
N HIS A 38 19.29 -2.51 13.92
CA HIS A 38 18.23 -3.18 13.18
C HIS A 38 18.49 -4.70 12.96
N GLY A 39 19.58 -5.25 13.52
CA GLY A 39 20.00 -6.64 13.29
C GLY A 39 20.53 -6.89 11.87
N LEU A 40 20.90 -5.85 11.15
CA LEU A 40 21.42 -5.90 9.78
C LEU A 40 22.91 -5.54 9.76
N ASN A 41 23.59 -5.95 8.70
CA ASN A 41 24.95 -5.52 8.41
C ASN A 41 25.08 -5.06 6.95
N GLN A 42 26.09 -4.24 6.68
CA GLN A 42 26.33 -3.67 5.37
C GLN A 42 26.49 -4.75 4.28
N GLN A 43 27.20 -5.84 4.58
CA GLN A 43 27.44 -6.92 3.62
C GLN A 43 26.15 -7.57 3.10
N GLN A 44 25.09 -7.66 3.94
CA GLN A 44 23.79 -8.17 3.50
C GLN A 44 23.12 -7.21 2.51
N LEU A 45 23.21 -5.92 2.75
CA LEU A 45 22.67 -4.90 1.86
C LEU A 45 23.46 -4.80 0.56
N ASP A 46 24.79 -4.88 0.62
CA ASP A 46 25.66 -4.93 -0.56
C ASP A 46 25.34 -6.14 -1.44
N SER A 47 25.13 -7.33 -0.83
CA SER A 47 24.73 -8.53 -1.56
C SER A 47 23.36 -8.36 -2.26
N LEU A 48 22.43 -7.62 -1.64
CA LEU A 48 21.15 -7.29 -2.28
C LEU A 48 21.37 -6.35 -3.47
N ALA A 49 22.19 -5.31 -3.31
CA ALA A 49 22.55 -4.38 -4.37
C ALA A 49 23.19 -5.11 -5.56
N ASP A 50 24.11 -6.02 -5.31
CA ASP A 50 24.76 -6.85 -6.33
C ASP A 50 23.75 -7.70 -7.11
N ILE A 51 22.76 -8.31 -6.45
CA ILE A 51 21.71 -9.09 -7.11
C ILE A 51 20.86 -8.20 -8.02
N MET A 52 20.51 -7.00 -7.57
CA MET A 52 19.72 -6.06 -8.37
C MET A 52 20.53 -5.59 -9.58
N GLN A 53 21.80 -5.24 -9.40
CA GLN A 53 22.68 -4.83 -10.49
C GLN A 53 22.88 -5.96 -11.50
N GLN A 54 23.12 -7.19 -11.05
CA GLN A 54 23.22 -8.35 -11.95
C GLN A 54 21.95 -8.57 -12.78
N SER A 55 20.76 -8.32 -12.22
CA SER A 55 19.51 -8.46 -12.96
C SER A 55 19.40 -7.43 -14.09
N VAL A 56 19.94 -6.24 -13.89
CA VAL A 56 20.06 -5.19 -14.95
C VAL A 56 21.11 -5.61 -15.98
N ASP A 57 22.31 -6.02 -15.55
CA ASP A 57 23.41 -6.38 -16.44
C ASP A 57 23.04 -7.56 -17.35
N GLN A 58 22.26 -8.51 -16.83
CA GLN A 58 21.72 -9.64 -17.59
C GLN A 58 20.49 -9.27 -18.43
N GLN A 59 20.10 -8.01 -18.44
CA GLN A 59 18.92 -7.50 -19.17
C GLN A 59 17.60 -8.19 -18.78
N ALA A 60 17.52 -8.77 -17.58
CA ALA A 60 16.28 -9.33 -17.05
C ALA A 60 15.26 -8.24 -16.72
N ILE A 61 15.73 -7.05 -16.32
CA ILE A 61 14.94 -5.84 -16.08
C ILE A 61 15.70 -4.63 -16.63
N ALA A 62 14.98 -3.61 -17.07
CA ALA A 62 15.59 -2.36 -17.55
C ALA A 62 16.18 -1.54 -16.40
N GLY A 63 15.44 -1.42 -15.32
CA GLY A 63 15.84 -0.72 -14.10
C GLY A 63 14.81 -0.90 -13.00
N CYS A 64 15.21 -0.59 -11.78
CA CYS A 64 14.34 -0.66 -10.61
C CYS A 64 14.82 0.27 -9.50
N SER A 65 13.94 0.55 -8.54
CA SER A 65 14.33 1.06 -7.23
C SER A 65 13.88 0.10 -6.13
N PHE A 66 14.65 0.03 -5.09
CA PHE A 66 14.38 -0.82 -3.95
C PHE A 66 14.48 -0.02 -2.66
N LEU A 67 13.50 -0.18 -1.78
CA LEU A 67 13.46 0.44 -0.47
C LEU A 67 13.11 -0.61 0.57
N ILE A 68 13.89 -0.68 1.65
CA ILE A 68 13.59 -1.45 2.84
C ILE A 68 13.47 -0.49 4.01
N ALA A 69 12.37 -0.59 4.76
CA ALA A 69 12.19 0.08 6.03
C ALA A 69 12.04 -0.96 7.13
N HIS A 70 12.69 -0.73 8.28
CA HIS A 70 12.60 -1.58 9.45
C HIS A 70 12.51 -0.72 10.70
N GLN A 71 11.56 -1.04 11.60
CA GLN A 71 11.32 -0.30 12.85
C GLN A 71 11.11 1.22 12.65
N GLY A 72 10.50 1.61 11.53
CA GLY A 72 10.20 3.01 11.25
C GLY A 72 11.35 3.82 10.62
N GLU A 73 12.47 3.18 10.28
CA GLU A 73 13.61 3.80 9.61
C GLU A 73 13.92 3.13 8.28
N VAL A 74 14.40 3.89 7.30
CA VAL A 74 14.86 3.36 6.01
C VAL A 74 16.26 2.80 6.20
N VAL A 75 16.40 1.49 6.04
CA VAL A 75 17.68 0.77 6.16
C VAL A 75 18.36 0.53 4.81
N PHE A 76 17.62 0.63 3.70
CA PHE A 76 18.14 0.52 2.35
C PHE A 76 17.25 1.31 1.38
N ARG A 77 17.88 2.08 0.46
CA ARG A 77 17.18 2.78 -0.60
C ARG A 77 18.13 3.06 -1.75
N GLU A 78 18.03 2.27 -2.82
CA GLU A 78 18.87 2.41 -4.01
C GLU A 78 18.06 2.23 -5.29
N ALA A 79 18.65 2.66 -6.41
CA ALA A 79 18.10 2.52 -7.74
C ALA A 79 19.17 1.97 -8.69
N PHE A 80 18.76 1.13 -9.65
CA PHE A 80 19.63 0.38 -10.54
C PHE A 80 19.11 0.48 -11.97
N GLY A 81 20.04 0.53 -12.94
CA GLY A 81 19.72 0.49 -14.37
C GLY A 81 19.09 1.77 -14.90
N PHE A 82 18.25 1.63 -15.91
CA PHE A 82 17.71 2.71 -16.69
C PHE A 82 16.19 2.81 -16.57
N ALA A 83 15.69 4.05 -16.45
CA ALA A 83 14.27 4.36 -16.57
C ALA A 83 13.85 4.47 -18.05
N ASP A 84 14.82 4.75 -18.94
CA ASP A 84 14.67 4.75 -20.36
C ASP A 84 15.98 4.24 -20.98
N ILE A 85 15.92 3.08 -21.63
CA ILE A 85 17.09 2.43 -22.23
C ILE A 85 17.59 3.20 -23.46
N GLU A 86 16.67 3.73 -24.29
CA GLU A 86 17.03 4.37 -25.55
C GLU A 86 17.82 5.66 -25.33
N SER A 87 17.44 6.44 -24.32
CA SER A 87 18.10 7.69 -23.93
C SER A 87 19.17 7.50 -22.86
N GLU A 88 19.43 6.29 -22.41
CA GLU A 88 20.32 5.96 -21.29
C GLU A 88 20.02 6.75 -20.02
N ARG A 89 18.75 7.11 -19.81
CA ARG A 89 18.32 7.85 -18.61
C ARG A 89 18.31 6.91 -17.40
N ALA A 90 19.20 7.17 -16.44
CA ALA A 90 19.32 6.37 -15.23
C ALA A 90 18.00 6.30 -14.44
N PHE A 91 17.71 5.14 -13.86
CA PHE A 91 16.62 4.99 -12.90
C PHE A 91 16.97 5.70 -11.61
N THR A 92 16.01 6.36 -10.99
CA THR A 92 16.21 7.08 -9.71
C THR A 92 15.27 6.58 -8.64
N THR A 93 15.62 6.80 -7.37
CA THR A 93 14.75 6.44 -6.23
C THR A 93 13.47 7.29 -6.13
N ASN A 94 13.34 8.33 -6.95
CA ASN A 94 12.16 9.19 -7.04
C ASN A 94 11.42 9.01 -8.38
N GLU A 95 11.71 7.95 -9.13
CA GLU A 95 11.06 7.66 -10.40
C GLU A 95 9.57 7.39 -10.21
N LEU A 96 8.74 7.96 -11.08
CA LEU A 96 7.31 7.67 -11.10
C LEU A 96 7.06 6.41 -11.92
N VAL A 97 6.52 5.39 -11.27
CA VAL A 97 6.21 4.10 -11.89
C VAL A 97 4.74 3.74 -11.70
N PRO A 98 4.11 3.08 -12.69
CA PRO A 98 2.76 2.56 -12.53
C PRO A 98 2.77 1.40 -11.51
N ILE A 99 1.99 1.54 -10.45
CA ILE A 99 1.91 0.53 -9.37
C ILE A 99 0.88 -0.57 -9.66
N ALA A 100 0.10 -0.44 -10.75
CA ALA A 100 -0.88 -1.44 -11.21
C ALA A 100 -1.74 -1.99 -10.05
N SER A 101 -1.77 -3.31 -9.84
CA SER A 101 -2.61 -3.95 -8.81
C SER A 101 -2.19 -3.64 -7.37
N VAL A 102 -1.03 -3.06 -7.14
CA VAL A 102 -0.63 -2.58 -5.80
C VAL A 102 -1.54 -1.43 -5.31
N SER A 103 -2.29 -0.78 -6.20
CA SER A 103 -3.34 0.18 -5.82
C SER A 103 -4.51 -0.45 -5.04
N LYS A 104 -4.75 -1.78 -5.18
CA LYS A 104 -5.88 -2.45 -4.53
C LYS A 104 -5.82 -2.46 -3.00
N PRO A 105 -4.69 -2.76 -2.34
CA PRO A 105 -4.58 -2.63 -0.89
C PRO A 105 -4.88 -1.22 -0.38
N PHE A 106 -4.46 -0.17 -1.11
CA PHE A 106 -4.79 1.22 -0.73
C PHE A 106 -6.30 1.46 -0.79
N LEU A 107 -6.95 1.02 -1.87
CA LEU A 107 -8.41 1.11 -1.98
C LEU A 107 -9.10 0.32 -0.86
N ALA A 108 -8.65 -0.90 -0.59
CA ALA A 108 -9.19 -1.73 0.50
C ALA A 108 -9.05 -1.02 1.86
N SER A 109 -7.93 -0.36 2.13
CA SER A 109 -7.72 0.41 3.37
C SER A 109 -8.72 1.56 3.50
N VAL A 110 -9.01 2.28 2.40
CA VAL A 110 -10.05 3.33 2.38
C VAL A 110 -11.44 2.74 2.68
N VAL A 111 -11.78 1.60 2.06
CA VAL A 111 -13.06 0.92 2.33
C VAL A 111 -13.15 0.48 3.79
N MET A 112 -12.07 -0.06 4.37
CA MET A 112 -12.06 -0.45 5.78
C MET A 112 -12.19 0.75 6.72
N ALA A 113 -11.61 1.90 6.39
CA ALA A 113 -11.81 3.13 7.15
C ALA A 113 -13.28 3.59 7.13
N LEU A 114 -13.99 3.40 6.02
CA LEU A 114 -15.44 3.66 5.94
C LEU A 114 -16.26 2.67 6.77
N VAL A 115 -15.81 1.40 6.87
CA VAL A 115 -16.41 0.40 7.77
C VAL A 115 -16.25 0.83 9.23
N ASP A 116 -15.05 1.24 9.63
CA ASP A 116 -14.75 1.68 11.00
C ASP A 116 -15.57 2.91 11.40
N GLN A 117 -15.87 3.80 10.45
CA GLN A 117 -16.74 4.96 10.63
C GLN A 117 -18.24 4.61 10.63
N GLY A 118 -18.62 3.36 10.38
CA GLY A 118 -20.01 2.91 10.29
C GLY A 118 -20.76 3.37 9.03
N ASN A 119 -20.06 3.89 8.01
CA ASN A 119 -20.67 4.35 6.76
C ASN A 119 -21.12 3.20 5.85
N LEU A 120 -20.50 2.04 5.98
CA LEU A 120 -20.85 0.80 5.27
C LEU A 120 -20.47 -0.44 6.10
N THR A 121 -21.00 -1.61 5.73
CA THR A 121 -20.57 -2.89 6.26
C THR A 121 -20.05 -3.79 5.14
N LEU A 122 -19.18 -4.75 5.49
CA LEU A 122 -18.64 -5.68 4.50
C LEU A 122 -19.73 -6.56 3.88
N ASP A 123 -20.83 -6.81 4.59
CA ASP A 123 -21.94 -7.65 4.13
C ASP A 123 -23.06 -6.84 3.45
N ASP A 124 -22.89 -5.52 3.33
CA ASP A 124 -23.80 -4.70 2.53
C ASP A 124 -23.77 -5.15 1.07
N PRO A 125 -24.94 -5.27 0.40
CA PRO A 125 -24.99 -5.57 -1.01
C PRO A 125 -24.43 -4.39 -1.83
N VAL A 126 -23.63 -4.69 -2.84
CA VAL A 126 -23.00 -3.67 -3.71
C VAL A 126 -24.06 -2.76 -4.35
N GLU A 127 -25.22 -3.31 -4.72
CA GLU A 127 -26.33 -2.56 -5.32
C GLU A 127 -26.92 -1.45 -4.42
N LYS A 128 -26.62 -1.49 -3.12
CA LYS A 128 -26.99 -0.41 -2.18
C LYS A 128 -26.27 0.91 -2.51
N TYR A 129 -25.06 0.81 -3.02
CA TYR A 129 -24.17 1.93 -3.34
C TYR A 129 -24.05 2.17 -4.84
N LEU A 130 -24.14 1.09 -5.63
CA LEU A 130 -24.04 1.08 -7.08
C LEU A 130 -25.28 0.38 -7.66
N PRO A 131 -26.39 1.10 -7.89
CA PRO A 131 -27.69 0.54 -8.30
C PRO A 131 -27.63 -0.28 -9.61
N GLU A 132 -26.66 -0.01 -10.47
CA GLU A 132 -26.42 -0.74 -11.73
C GLU A 132 -26.08 -2.23 -11.50
N PHE A 133 -25.68 -2.62 -10.30
CA PHE A 133 -25.40 -4.02 -9.94
C PHE A 133 -26.63 -4.81 -9.52
N LYS A 134 -27.83 -4.18 -9.45
CA LYS A 134 -29.05 -4.80 -8.91
C LYS A 134 -29.48 -6.05 -9.66
N ASP A 135 -29.45 -6.03 -10.97
CA ASP A 135 -29.99 -7.11 -11.83
C ASP A 135 -28.91 -7.91 -12.55
N MET A 136 -27.71 -7.93 -11.98
CA MET A 136 -26.58 -8.65 -12.56
C MET A 136 -26.87 -10.14 -12.68
N LYS A 137 -26.46 -10.72 -13.81
CA LYS A 137 -26.60 -12.15 -14.10
C LYS A 137 -25.23 -12.81 -14.14
N VAL A 138 -25.16 -14.05 -13.67
CA VAL A 138 -23.99 -14.90 -13.85
C VAL A 138 -23.95 -15.48 -15.27
N LYS A 139 -22.80 -16.08 -15.64
CA LYS A 139 -22.64 -16.77 -16.93
C LYS A 139 -23.84 -17.73 -17.18
N GLY A 140 -24.44 -17.62 -18.36
CA GLY A 140 -25.64 -18.36 -18.73
C GLY A 140 -26.95 -17.65 -18.37
N GLY A 141 -26.95 -16.40 -18.00
CA GLY A 141 -28.15 -15.56 -17.81
C GLY A 141 -28.94 -15.82 -16.53
N LYS A 142 -28.43 -16.70 -15.64
CA LYS A 142 -29.07 -17.02 -14.36
C LYS A 142 -28.85 -15.92 -13.34
N SER A 143 -29.77 -15.77 -12.39
CA SER A 143 -29.55 -14.93 -11.22
C SER A 143 -28.48 -15.55 -10.30
N PRO A 144 -27.63 -14.75 -9.66
CA PRO A 144 -26.70 -15.26 -8.65
C PRO A 144 -27.48 -15.84 -7.46
N ILE A 145 -26.91 -16.86 -6.80
CA ILE A 145 -27.53 -17.49 -5.61
C ILE A 145 -27.57 -16.51 -4.44
N HIS A 146 -26.53 -15.69 -4.31
CA HIS A 146 -26.43 -14.66 -3.28
C HIS A 146 -26.18 -13.30 -3.91
N ARG A 147 -26.65 -12.24 -3.27
CA ARG A 147 -26.30 -10.87 -3.67
C ARG A 147 -24.80 -10.65 -3.52
N MET A 148 -24.22 -9.92 -4.45
CA MET A 148 -22.83 -9.50 -4.37
C MET A 148 -22.68 -8.49 -3.21
N THR A 149 -21.71 -8.70 -2.35
CA THR A 149 -21.41 -7.83 -1.20
C THR A 149 -20.06 -7.14 -1.37
N ILE A 150 -19.81 -6.11 -0.56
CA ILE A 150 -18.50 -5.42 -0.48
C ILE A 150 -17.41 -6.44 -0.15
N ARG A 151 -17.68 -7.39 0.74
CA ARG A 151 -16.76 -8.50 1.08
C ARG A 151 -16.33 -9.29 -0.15
N HIS A 152 -17.26 -9.63 -1.04
CA HIS A 152 -16.97 -10.38 -2.26
C HIS A 152 -16.05 -9.59 -3.20
N LEU A 153 -16.20 -8.26 -3.29
CA LEU A 153 -15.31 -7.42 -4.09
C LEU A 153 -13.89 -7.41 -3.51
N LEU A 154 -13.75 -7.17 -2.20
CA LEU A 154 -12.46 -7.07 -1.53
C LEU A 154 -11.70 -8.40 -1.51
N SER A 155 -12.39 -9.53 -1.47
CA SER A 155 -11.78 -10.88 -1.47
C SER A 155 -11.61 -11.50 -2.86
N HIS A 156 -11.93 -10.77 -3.93
CA HIS A 156 -11.89 -11.27 -5.32
C HIS A 156 -12.79 -12.50 -5.57
N THR A 157 -13.90 -12.63 -4.83
CA THR A 157 -14.87 -13.73 -4.98
C THR A 157 -16.19 -13.29 -5.62
N ALA A 158 -16.23 -12.09 -6.19
CA ALA A 158 -17.42 -11.51 -6.82
C ALA A 158 -17.81 -12.17 -8.15
N GLY A 159 -16.94 -13.02 -8.74
CA GLY A 159 -17.22 -13.76 -9.97
C GLY A 159 -17.06 -12.96 -11.26
N PHE A 160 -16.39 -11.81 -11.22
CA PHE A 160 -15.99 -11.09 -12.43
C PHE A 160 -14.83 -11.80 -13.11
N TRP A 161 -14.89 -11.85 -14.44
CA TRP A 161 -13.78 -12.28 -15.28
C TRP A 161 -13.07 -11.04 -15.78
N GLY A 162 -11.75 -11.00 -15.59
CA GLY A 162 -10.86 -10.00 -16.20
C GLY A 162 -10.48 -10.42 -17.61
#